data_85ddd5e1425c292eb4b389683d233c41
#
_entry.id   85ddd5e1425c292eb4b389683d233c41
#
_cell.length_a   1.000
_cell.length_b   1.000
_cell.length_c   1.000
_cell.angle_alpha   90.00
_cell.angle_beta   90.00
_cell.angle_gamma   90.00
#
_symmetry.space_group_name_H-M   'P 1'
#
loop_
_entity.id
_entity.type
_entity.pdbx_description
1 polymer ?
#
loop_
_entity_poly.entity_id
_entity_poly.type
_entity_poly.pdbx_seq_one_letter_code
_entity_poly.pdbx_strand_id
1 'polypeptide(L)'
;RVEAECSFGIRNPDQDLVETTMAELGLTTYRERHPNTLSGGQKQRVAVAVSMICGKDLLVFDEPTSGLDFDSMAQVAGLIKRLSEQGKIIFIVTHDFEFVCRTCSRVLHFDEGEMPDDIPVVMDFLPKIRELFSVSGGKEM
;
A
#
# COMPACT_ATOMS: atom_id res chain seq x y z
N ARG A 1 -21.38 -1.28 2.44
CA ARG A 1 -20.97 -2.47 1.68
C ARG A 1 -19.62 -2.22 1.05
N VAL A 2 -18.81 -3.25 0.89
CA VAL A 2 -17.46 -3.15 0.27
C VAL A 2 -17.56 -2.56 -1.13
N GLU A 3 -18.50 -3.00 -1.95
CA GLU A 3 -18.71 -2.47 -3.30
C GLU A 3 -18.98 -0.96 -3.30
N ALA A 4 -19.76 -0.47 -2.34
CA ALA A 4 -20.04 0.96 -2.21
C ALA A 4 -18.81 1.77 -1.79
N GLU A 5 -17.90 1.19 -0.98
CA GLU A 5 -16.62 1.82 -0.65
C GLU A 5 -15.72 1.91 -1.88
N CYS A 6 -15.66 0.86 -2.70
CA CYS A 6 -14.84 0.85 -3.92
C CYS A 6 -15.23 1.95 -4.91
N SER A 7 -16.49 2.37 -4.90
CA SER A 7 -17.01 3.42 -5.76
C SER A 7 -17.31 4.75 -5.05
N PHE A 8 -16.96 4.85 -3.74
CA PHE A 8 -17.27 6.03 -2.95
C PHE A 8 -16.57 7.28 -3.49
N GLY A 9 -17.33 8.35 -3.65
CA GLY A 9 -16.83 9.64 -4.14
C GLY A 9 -16.59 9.71 -5.65
N ILE A 10 -16.86 8.65 -6.41
CA ILE A 10 -16.77 8.63 -7.87
C ILE A 10 -18.13 8.91 -8.47
N ARG A 11 -18.20 9.95 -9.30
CA ARG A 11 -19.40 10.28 -10.05
C ARG A 11 -19.52 9.34 -11.25
N ASN A 12 -20.53 8.48 -11.31
CA ASN A 12 -20.73 7.45 -12.34
C ASN A 12 -19.52 6.48 -12.44
N PRO A 13 -19.28 5.63 -11.42
CA PRO A 13 -18.20 4.65 -11.47
C PRO A 13 -18.44 3.67 -12.63
N ASP A 14 -17.35 3.34 -13.32
CA ASP A 14 -17.37 2.28 -14.32
C ASP A 14 -17.56 0.93 -13.60
N GLN A 15 -18.74 0.33 -13.75
CA GLN A 15 -19.11 -0.91 -13.07
C GLN A 15 -18.24 -2.09 -13.50
N ASP A 16 -17.84 -2.14 -14.77
CA ASP A 16 -16.93 -3.20 -15.27
C ASP A 16 -15.56 -3.08 -14.63
N LEU A 17 -15.05 -1.87 -14.45
CA LEU A 17 -13.79 -1.62 -13.73
C LEU A 17 -13.91 -2.00 -12.25
N VAL A 18 -15.02 -1.66 -11.59
CA VAL A 18 -15.26 -2.04 -10.18
C VAL A 18 -15.29 -3.56 -10.04
N GLU A 19 -16.03 -4.26 -10.90
CA GLU A 19 -16.13 -5.73 -10.84
C GLU A 19 -14.80 -6.42 -11.11
N THR A 20 -14.09 -5.99 -12.15
CA THR A 20 -12.77 -6.53 -12.50
C THR A 20 -11.78 -6.32 -11.36
N THR A 21 -11.72 -5.11 -10.81
CA THR A 21 -10.84 -4.76 -9.69
C THR A 21 -11.17 -5.59 -8.45
N MET A 22 -12.45 -5.73 -8.10
CA MET A 22 -12.86 -6.55 -6.96
C MET A 22 -12.50 -8.03 -7.15
N ALA A 23 -12.63 -8.56 -8.36
CA ALA A 23 -12.25 -9.94 -8.67
C ALA A 23 -10.74 -10.16 -8.55
N GLU A 24 -9.93 -9.28 -9.12
CA GLU A 24 -8.46 -9.32 -9.04
C GLU A 24 -7.93 -9.27 -7.60
N LEU A 25 -8.62 -8.53 -6.72
CA LEU A 25 -8.25 -8.35 -5.33
C LEU A 25 -8.88 -9.39 -4.38
N GLY A 26 -9.64 -10.36 -4.93
CA GLY A 26 -10.32 -11.37 -4.14
C GLY A 26 -11.38 -10.79 -3.19
N LEU A 27 -12.02 -9.69 -3.58
CA LEU A 27 -13.03 -8.97 -2.79
C LEU A 27 -14.47 -9.35 -3.16
N THR A 28 -14.70 -10.07 -4.24
CA THR A 28 -16.03 -10.39 -4.75
C THR A 28 -16.91 -11.08 -3.71
N THR A 29 -16.35 -12.02 -2.93
CA THR A 29 -17.07 -12.75 -1.88
C THR A 29 -17.45 -11.86 -0.68
N TYR A 30 -16.86 -10.69 -0.58
CA TYR A 30 -17.10 -9.70 0.49
C TYR A 30 -17.95 -8.52 0.05
N ARG A 31 -18.45 -8.51 -1.20
CA ARG A 31 -19.19 -7.41 -1.84
C ARG A 31 -20.24 -6.79 -0.93
N GLU A 32 -21.07 -7.62 -0.31
CA GLU A 32 -22.19 -7.21 0.52
C GLU A 32 -21.82 -6.95 1.99
N ARG A 33 -20.60 -7.28 2.39
CA ARG A 33 -20.17 -7.10 3.79
C ARG A 33 -19.93 -5.64 4.13
N HIS A 34 -20.12 -5.31 5.41
CA HIS A 34 -19.75 -4.01 5.93
C HIS A 34 -18.22 -3.94 6.08
N PRO A 35 -17.54 -2.85 5.64
CA PRO A 35 -16.08 -2.74 5.72
C PRO A 35 -15.49 -3.01 7.11
N ASN A 36 -16.20 -2.65 8.16
CA ASN A 36 -15.76 -2.89 9.54
C ASN A 36 -15.66 -4.37 9.93
N THR A 37 -16.33 -5.28 9.20
CA THR A 37 -16.31 -6.72 9.44
C THR A 37 -15.16 -7.43 8.72
N LEU A 38 -14.37 -6.70 7.96
CA LEU A 38 -13.24 -7.21 7.21
C LEU A 38 -12.01 -7.37 8.10
N SER A 39 -11.16 -8.36 7.80
CA SER A 39 -9.83 -8.47 8.38
C SER A 39 -8.92 -7.29 7.95
N GLY A 40 -7.80 -7.11 8.63
CA GLY A 40 -6.81 -6.08 8.27
C GLY A 40 -6.40 -6.17 6.80
N GLY A 41 -5.98 -7.34 6.33
CA GLY A 41 -5.58 -7.56 4.94
C GLY A 41 -6.70 -7.34 3.93
N GLN A 42 -7.94 -7.68 4.27
CA GLN A 42 -9.10 -7.39 3.44
C GLN A 42 -9.37 -5.89 3.34
N LYS A 43 -9.25 -5.14 4.44
CA LYS A 43 -9.37 -3.67 4.45
C LYS A 43 -8.29 -3.01 3.59
N GLN A 44 -7.05 -3.48 3.67
CA GLN A 44 -5.96 -2.97 2.84
C GLN A 44 -6.23 -3.23 1.34
N ARG A 45 -6.72 -4.41 0.97
CA ARG A 45 -7.11 -4.69 -0.41
C ARG A 45 -8.26 -3.79 -0.89
N VAL A 46 -9.22 -3.45 -0.04
CA VAL A 46 -10.27 -2.46 -0.37
C VAL A 46 -9.65 -1.09 -0.62
N ALA A 47 -8.72 -0.62 0.22
CA ALA A 47 -8.04 0.66 0.02
C ALA A 47 -7.28 0.71 -1.31
N VAL A 48 -6.60 -0.38 -1.68
CA VAL A 48 -5.94 -0.50 -2.99
C VAL A 48 -6.97 -0.49 -4.12
N ALA A 49 -8.10 -1.22 -3.98
CA ALA A 49 -9.19 -1.22 -4.97
C ALA A 49 -9.73 0.19 -5.22
N VAL A 50 -10.02 0.93 -4.16
CA VAL A 50 -10.46 2.34 -4.25
C VAL A 50 -9.45 3.17 -5.03
N SER A 51 -8.16 3.02 -4.73
CA SER A 51 -7.09 3.75 -5.40
C SER A 51 -7.01 3.44 -6.90
N MET A 52 -7.22 2.18 -7.29
CA MET A 52 -7.27 1.76 -8.70
C MET A 52 -8.45 2.37 -9.43
N ILE A 53 -9.65 2.26 -8.84
CA ILE A 53 -10.91 2.71 -9.45
C ILE A 53 -10.99 4.24 -9.53
N CYS A 54 -10.47 4.95 -8.53
CA CYS A 54 -10.40 6.41 -8.52
C CYS A 54 -9.53 7.00 -9.64
N GLY A 55 -8.66 6.21 -10.26
CA GLY A 55 -7.87 6.63 -11.41
C GLY A 55 -6.86 7.75 -11.14
N LYS A 56 -6.54 8.01 -9.86
CA LYS A 56 -5.56 9.05 -9.48
C LYS A 56 -4.14 8.64 -9.90
N ASP A 57 -3.35 9.64 -10.30
CA ASP A 57 -1.95 9.41 -10.69
C ASP A 57 -1.00 9.41 -9.50
N LEU A 58 -1.38 10.07 -8.40
CA LEU A 58 -0.65 10.12 -7.15
C LEU A 58 -1.43 9.41 -6.06
N LEU A 59 -0.80 8.43 -5.43
CA LEU A 59 -1.35 7.62 -4.34
C LEU A 59 -0.45 7.72 -3.12
N VAL A 60 -1.04 7.80 -1.95
CA VAL A 60 -0.32 7.77 -0.67
C VAL A 60 -0.90 6.65 0.19
N PHE A 61 -0.06 5.74 0.64
CA PHE A 61 -0.40 4.68 1.57
C PHE A 61 0.34 4.89 2.89
N ASP A 62 -0.42 4.92 3.98
CA ASP A 62 0.12 5.04 5.34
C ASP A 62 0.00 3.68 6.04
N GLU A 63 1.15 3.10 6.40
CA GLU A 63 1.29 1.79 7.05
C GLU A 63 0.43 0.68 6.40
N PRO A 64 0.53 0.44 5.08
CA PRO A 64 -0.39 -0.45 4.37
C PRO A 64 -0.26 -1.93 4.76
N THR A 65 0.77 -2.30 5.52
CA THR A 65 1.04 -3.67 5.98
C THR A 65 0.85 -3.87 7.47
N SER A 66 0.47 -2.82 8.21
CA SER A 66 0.30 -2.88 9.66
C SER A 66 -0.69 -3.98 10.07
N GLY A 67 -0.23 -4.89 10.95
CA GLY A 67 -1.06 -5.99 11.45
C GLY A 67 -1.34 -7.10 10.44
N LEU A 68 -0.63 -7.15 9.30
CA LEU A 68 -0.72 -8.22 8.32
C LEU A 68 0.28 -9.33 8.61
N ASP A 69 -0.11 -10.57 8.31
CA ASP A 69 0.82 -11.68 8.16
C ASP A 69 1.66 -11.52 6.87
N PHE A 70 2.70 -12.34 6.76
CA PHE A 70 3.63 -12.28 5.62
C PHE A 70 2.93 -12.49 4.27
N ASP A 71 1.99 -13.43 4.17
CA ASP A 71 1.30 -13.73 2.91
C ASP A 71 0.39 -12.57 2.49
N SER A 72 -0.33 -11.99 3.43
CA SER A 72 -1.16 -10.80 3.20
C SER A 72 -0.32 -9.58 2.82
N MET A 73 0.82 -9.38 3.48
CA MET A 73 1.79 -8.33 3.12
C MET A 73 2.32 -8.52 1.71
N ALA A 74 2.71 -9.74 1.33
CA ALA A 74 3.21 -10.03 -0.01
C ALA A 74 2.15 -9.78 -1.10
N GLN A 75 0.88 -10.07 -0.83
CA GLN A 75 -0.22 -9.76 -1.74
C GLN A 75 -0.38 -8.24 -1.92
N VAL A 76 -0.40 -7.46 -0.84
CA VAL A 76 -0.47 -5.99 -0.89
C VAL A 76 0.73 -5.42 -1.64
N ALA A 77 1.93 -5.93 -1.39
CA ALA A 77 3.15 -5.55 -2.11
C ALA A 77 3.00 -5.75 -3.63
N GLY A 78 2.52 -6.92 -4.05
CA GLY A 78 2.28 -7.23 -5.46
C GLY A 78 1.25 -6.30 -6.11
N LEU A 79 0.20 -5.90 -5.39
CA LEU A 79 -0.83 -4.98 -5.88
C LEU A 79 -0.25 -3.57 -6.09
N ILE A 80 0.48 -3.05 -5.10
CA ILE A 80 1.11 -1.73 -5.17
C ILE A 80 2.14 -1.67 -6.31
N LYS A 81 2.91 -2.74 -6.49
CA LYS A 81 3.87 -2.83 -7.59
C LYS A 81 3.18 -2.76 -8.95
N ARG A 82 2.07 -3.47 -9.17
CA ARG A 82 1.28 -3.37 -10.40
C ARG A 82 0.77 -1.96 -10.66
N LEU A 83 0.32 -1.24 -9.63
CA LEU A 83 -0.07 0.18 -9.76
C LEU A 83 1.09 1.06 -10.23
N SER A 84 2.29 0.83 -9.69
CA SER A 84 3.51 1.53 -10.12
C SER A 84 3.85 1.22 -11.58
N GLU A 85 3.72 -0.03 -12.02
CA GLU A 85 3.93 -0.45 -13.41
C GLU A 85 2.92 0.18 -14.40
N GLN A 86 1.75 0.59 -13.90
CA GLN A 86 0.76 1.38 -14.66
C GLN A 86 1.09 2.88 -14.71
N GLY A 87 2.27 3.29 -14.25
CA GLY A 87 2.73 4.67 -14.28
C GLY A 87 2.23 5.54 -13.12
N LYS A 88 1.66 4.94 -12.07
CA LYS A 88 1.23 5.69 -10.88
C LYS A 88 2.44 6.09 -10.03
N ILE A 89 2.39 7.30 -9.47
CA ILE A 89 3.34 7.76 -8.46
C ILE A 89 2.81 7.34 -7.09
N ILE A 90 3.60 6.55 -6.35
CA ILE A 90 3.14 5.97 -5.09
C ILE A 90 4.11 6.36 -3.98
N PHE A 91 3.58 7.04 -2.95
CA PHE A 91 4.27 7.26 -1.70
C PHE A 91 3.76 6.29 -0.64
N ILE A 92 4.69 5.69 0.08
CA ILE A 92 4.40 4.75 1.16
C ILE A 92 5.11 5.26 2.42
N VAL A 93 4.33 5.48 3.47
CA VAL A 93 4.87 5.70 4.81
C VAL A 93 4.84 4.36 5.53
N THR A 94 6.00 3.87 5.95
CA THR A 94 6.09 2.57 6.64
C THR A 94 7.39 2.43 7.42
N HIS A 95 7.36 1.56 8.43
CA HIS A 95 8.53 1.09 9.17
C HIS A 95 8.89 -0.37 8.84
N ASP A 96 8.25 -0.96 7.82
CA ASP A 96 8.48 -2.35 7.40
C ASP A 96 9.58 -2.42 6.33
N PHE A 97 10.78 -2.80 6.74
CA PHE A 97 11.95 -2.95 5.86
C PHE A 97 11.72 -3.98 4.74
N GLU A 98 11.09 -5.12 5.07
CA GLU A 98 10.84 -6.19 4.10
C GLU A 98 9.88 -5.71 3.00
N PHE A 99 8.85 -4.99 3.40
CA PHE A 99 7.89 -4.40 2.47
C PHE A 99 8.53 -3.36 1.56
N VAL A 100 9.40 -2.49 2.10
CA VAL A 100 10.17 -1.52 1.31
C VAL A 100 11.03 -2.21 0.27
N CYS A 101 11.78 -3.25 0.65
CA CYS A 101 12.64 -4.00 -0.28
C CYS A 101 11.85 -4.66 -1.42
N ARG A 102 10.58 -5.01 -1.19
CA ARG A 102 9.71 -5.67 -2.18
C ARG A 102 9.00 -4.72 -3.12
N THR A 103 8.71 -3.49 -2.67
CA THR A 103 7.79 -2.59 -3.36
C THR A 103 8.41 -1.29 -3.82
N CYS A 104 9.35 -0.75 -3.04
CA CYS A 104 9.85 0.60 -3.26
C CYS A 104 11.08 0.58 -4.18
N SER A 105 11.19 1.62 -5.00
CA SER A 105 12.39 1.89 -5.80
C SER A 105 13.33 2.90 -5.11
N ARG A 106 12.81 3.62 -4.10
CA ARG A 106 13.50 4.72 -3.44
C ARG A 106 13.02 4.87 -2.00
N VAL A 107 13.91 5.22 -1.10
CA VAL A 107 13.63 5.54 0.30
C VAL A 107 13.97 6.99 0.56
N LEU A 108 13.01 7.74 1.08
CA LEU A 108 13.18 9.09 1.60
C LEU A 108 13.12 9.00 3.12
N HIS A 109 14.24 9.26 3.78
CA HIS A 109 14.30 9.25 5.24
C HIS A 109 14.06 10.67 5.76
N PHE A 110 13.14 10.80 6.72
CA PHE A 110 12.84 12.07 7.39
C PHE A 110 13.21 11.96 8.87
N ASP A 111 13.97 12.93 9.35
CA ASP A 111 14.34 13.06 10.75
C ASP A 111 14.25 14.54 11.18
N GLU A 112 13.55 14.82 12.28
CA GLU A 112 13.35 16.16 12.86
C GLU A 112 12.90 17.24 11.86
N GLY A 113 12.12 16.85 10.83
CA GLY A 113 11.59 17.76 9.80
C GLY A 113 12.54 18.00 8.63
N GLU A 114 13.72 17.38 8.63
CA GLU A 114 14.65 17.37 7.51
C GLU A 114 14.60 16.05 6.76
N MET A 115 15.12 16.04 5.54
CA MET A 115 15.27 14.85 4.70
C MET A 115 16.76 14.58 4.45
N PRO A 116 17.46 13.96 5.42
CA PRO A 116 18.90 13.73 5.32
C PRO A 116 19.28 12.68 4.28
N ASP A 117 18.40 11.75 3.96
CA ASP A 117 18.68 10.65 3.05
C ASP A 117 17.62 10.51 1.96
N ASP A 118 18.10 10.30 0.73
CA ASP A 118 17.35 9.93 -0.45
C ASP A 118 18.11 8.79 -1.16
N ILE A 119 17.66 7.55 -0.96
CA ILE A 119 18.44 6.35 -1.27
C ILE A 119 17.66 5.44 -2.23
N PRO A 120 18.26 5.04 -3.38
CA PRO A 120 17.65 4.02 -4.24
C PRO A 120 17.67 2.64 -3.56
N VAL A 121 16.59 1.88 -3.75
CA VAL A 121 16.49 0.50 -3.23
C VAL A 121 17.19 -0.45 -4.21
N VAL A 122 18.50 -0.57 -4.05
CA VAL A 122 19.38 -1.49 -4.80
C VAL A 122 20.28 -2.24 -3.85
N MET A 123 20.82 -3.37 -4.27
CA MET A 123 21.61 -4.28 -3.42
C MET A 123 22.72 -3.59 -2.62
N ASP A 124 23.45 -2.66 -3.25
CA ASP A 124 24.58 -1.97 -2.63
C ASP A 124 24.16 -1.05 -1.46
N PHE A 125 22.93 -0.56 -1.46
CA PHE A 125 22.41 0.33 -0.44
C PHE A 125 21.53 -0.36 0.62
N LEU A 126 21.20 -1.64 0.48
CA LEU A 126 20.37 -2.35 1.45
C LEU A 126 20.93 -2.33 2.89
N PRO A 127 22.24 -2.42 3.14
CA PRO A 127 22.77 -2.29 4.51
C PRO A 127 22.47 -0.93 5.13
N LYS A 128 22.64 0.16 4.37
CA LYS A 128 22.35 1.53 4.83
C LYS A 128 20.85 1.70 5.12
N ILE A 129 19.98 1.22 4.21
CA ILE A 129 18.53 1.27 4.40
C ILE A 129 18.16 0.49 5.67
N ARG A 130 18.70 -0.71 5.87
CA ARG A 130 18.43 -1.52 7.07
C ARG A 130 18.81 -0.79 8.37
N GLU A 131 19.90 -0.06 8.36
CA GLU A 131 20.35 0.74 9.51
C GLU A 131 19.30 1.79 9.91
N LEU A 132 18.71 2.50 8.93
CA LEU A 132 17.66 3.50 9.19
C LEU A 132 16.45 2.88 9.93
N PHE A 133 16.03 1.66 9.54
CA PHE A 133 14.93 0.96 10.20
C PHE A 133 15.30 0.43 11.61
N SER A 134 16.59 0.19 11.88
CA SER A 134 17.04 -0.28 13.18
C SER A 134 17.11 0.84 14.23
N VAL A 135 17.43 2.06 13.83
CA VAL A 135 17.50 3.23 14.72
C VAL A 135 16.11 3.70 15.12
N SER A 136 15.12 3.62 14.23
CA SER A 136 13.75 4.03 14.51
C SER A 136 13.04 3.15 15.55
N GLY A 137 13.47 1.92 15.76
CA GLY A 137 12.91 0.99 16.78
C GLY A 137 13.43 1.21 18.20
N GLY A 138 14.37 2.11 18.43
CA GLY A 138 15.03 2.33 19.72
C GLY A 138 14.55 3.53 20.54
N LYS A 139 13.55 4.28 20.09
CA LYS A 139 13.04 5.48 20.78
C LYS A 139 11.65 5.30 21.42
N GLU A 140 11.21 4.06 21.69
CA GLU A 140 10.07 3.84 22.59
C GLU A 140 10.61 3.44 23.98
N MET A 141 10.88 4.41 24.81
CA MET A 141 10.83 4.34 26.27
C MET A 141 10.24 5.63 26.81
#